data_1ee29e3b4a30d5312576d1d105363420
#
_entry.id   1ee29e3b4a30d5312576d1d105363420
#
_cell.length_a   1.000
_cell.length_b   1.000
_cell.length_c   1.000
_cell.angle_alpha   90.00
_cell.angle_beta   90.00
_cell.angle_gamma   90.00
#
_symmetry.space_group_name_H-M   'P 1'
#
loop_
_entity.id
_entity.type
_entity.pdbx_description
1 polymer ?
#
loop_
_entity_poly.entity_id
_entity_poly.type
_entity_poly.pdbx_seq_one_letter_code
_entity_poly.pdbx_strand_id
1 'polypeptide(L)' 'MEYEEAKEKIVEALTKKLKTKSKFYFNDLAKILEAKPRDAKKIVNQMVVEGVLEYWSSGSTSMYGLPGTGKQAHTEGED' A
#
# COMPACT_ATOMS: atom_id res chain seq x y z
N MET A 1 -3.30 9.89 14.69
CA MET A 1 -2.26 8.90 14.38
C MET A 1 -1.15 9.57 13.61
N GLU A 2 0.06 9.37 14.06
CA GLU A 2 1.18 9.98 13.39
C GLU A 2 1.53 9.23 12.12
N TYR A 3 2.08 9.95 11.17
CA TYR A 3 2.41 9.36 9.88
C TYR A 3 3.38 8.19 10.02
N GLU A 4 4.41 8.34 10.84
CA GLU A 4 5.39 7.29 10.99
C GLU A 4 4.76 6.01 11.51
N GLU A 5 3.89 6.15 12.47
CA GLU A 5 3.20 5.00 13.04
C GLU A 5 2.30 4.35 12.02
N ALA A 6 1.56 5.17 11.29
CA ALA A 6 0.67 4.65 10.27
C ALA A 6 1.45 3.93 9.18
N LYS A 7 2.59 4.51 8.80
CA LYS A 7 3.41 3.90 7.77
C LYS A 7 3.87 2.51 8.18
N GLU A 8 4.33 2.38 9.41
CA GLU A 8 4.79 1.08 9.90
C GLU A 8 3.66 0.07 9.93
N LYS A 9 2.48 0.51 10.34
CA LYS A 9 1.35 -0.40 10.38
C LYS A 9 1.02 -0.95 8.99
N ILE A 10 1.00 -0.07 8.01
CA ILE A 10 0.67 -0.49 6.67
C ILE A 10 1.75 -1.41 6.11
N VAL A 11 3.00 -1.01 6.24
CA VAL A 11 4.10 -1.82 5.71
C VAL A 11 4.09 -3.20 6.33
N GLU A 12 3.92 -3.27 7.63
CA GLU A 12 3.90 -4.55 8.31
C GLU A 12 2.71 -5.40 7.87
N ALA A 13 1.54 -4.81 7.83
CA ALA A 13 0.35 -5.54 7.46
C ALA A 13 0.43 -6.05 6.02
N LEU A 14 0.88 -5.20 5.12
CA LEU A 14 0.97 -5.61 3.72
C LEU A 14 2.05 -6.67 3.53
N THR A 15 3.14 -6.55 4.26
CA THR A 15 4.19 -7.55 4.18
C THR A 15 3.65 -8.92 4.58
N LYS A 16 2.85 -8.96 5.62
CA LYS A 16 2.28 -10.22 6.07
C LYS A 16 1.29 -10.78 5.06
N LYS A 17 0.60 -9.91 4.35
CA LYS A 17 -0.41 -10.34 3.39
C LYS A 17 0.15 -10.63 2.01
N LEU A 18 1.42 -10.38 1.79
CA LEU A 18 2.01 -10.59 0.48
C LEU A 18 1.92 -12.04 0.01
N LYS A 19 1.79 -12.95 0.93
CA LYS A 19 1.68 -14.36 0.58
C LYS A 19 0.41 -14.64 -0.19
N THR A 20 -0.63 -13.84 0.03
CA THR A 20 -1.91 -14.08 -0.59
C THR A 20 -2.28 -13.05 -1.62
N LYS A 21 -1.82 -11.82 -1.44
CA LYS A 21 -2.12 -10.79 -2.42
C LYS A 21 -1.11 -9.66 -2.31
N SER A 22 -0.84 -9.03 -3.42
CA SER A 22 0.13 -7.96 -3.49
C SER A 22 -0.49 -6.60 -3.73
N LYS A 23 -1.77 -6.56 -4.05
CA LYS A 23 -2.47 -5.31 -4.32
C LYS A 23 -3.66 -5.20 -3.39
N PHE A 24 -3.88 -4.00 -2.88
CA PHE A 24 -4.91 -3.75 -1.89
C PHE A 24 -5.72 -2.54 -2.27
N TYR A 25 -6.97 -2.54 -1.86
CA TYR A 25 -7.83 -1.39 -2.10
C TYR A 25 -7.62 -0.36 -1.01
N PHE A 26 -8.03 0.87 -1.30
CA PHE A 26 -7.93 1.92 -0.31
C PHE A 26 -8.64 1.55 0.98
N ASN A 27 -9.81 0.92 0.86
CA ASN A 27 -10.57 0.53 2.03
C ASN A 27 -9.79 -0.42 2.93
N ASP A 28 -9.00 -1.30 2.31
CA ASP A 28 -8.19 -2.22 3.09
C ASP A 28 -7.16 -1.45 3.91
N LEU A 29 -6.55 -0.44 3.31
CA LEU A 29 -5.55 0.35 4.01
C LEU A 29 -6.17 1.14 5.14
N ALA A 30 -7.35 1.70 4.89
CA ALA A 30 -8.04 2.46 5.94
C ALA A 30 -8.37 1.57 7.12
N LYS A 31 -8.74 0.32 6.86
CA LYS A 31 -9.05 -0.61 7.94
C LYS A 31 -7.80 -0.97 8.73
N ILE A 32 -6.69 -1.14 8.03
CA ILE A 32 -5.42 -1.44 8.70
C ILE A 32 -5.05 -0.31 9.65
N LEU A 33 -5.25 0.93 9.18
CA LEU A 33 -4.94 2.10 9.99
C LEU A 33 -5.96 2.34 11.08
N GLU A 34 -7.15 1.74 10.93
CA GLU A 34 -8.26 2.00 11.84
C GLU A 34 -8.53 3.49 11.92
N ALA A 35 -8.41 4.14 10.77
CA ALA A 35 -8.60 5.58 10.68
C ALA A 35 -9.74 5.91 9.75
N LYS A 36 -10.23 7.12 9.86
CA LYS A 36 -11.29 7.57 8.96
C LYS A 36 -10.73 7.68 7.55
N PRO A 37 -11.58 7.52 6.54
CA PRO A 37 -11.11 7.59 5.15
C PRO A 37 -10.35 8.87 4.86
N ARG A 38 -10.76 9.98 5.46
CA ARG A 38 -10.09 11.25 5.23
C ARG A 38 -8.65 11.21 5.71
N ASP A 39 -8.46 10.72 6.93
CA ASP A 39 -7.12 10.65 7.49
C ASP A 39 -6.29 9.60 6.78
N ALA A 40 -6.91 8.47 6.48
CA ALA A 40 -6.22 7.39 5.78
C ALA A 40 -5.74 7.86 4.42
N LYS A 41 -6.56 8.66 3.74
CA LYS A 41 -6.18 9.14 2.43
C LYS A 41 -4.93 10.01 2.47
N LYS A 42 -4.84 10.87 3.48
CA LYS A 42 -3.66 11.71 3.62
C LYS A 42 -2.43 10.88 3.82
N ILE A 43 -2.53 9.87 4.68
CA ILE A 43 -1.40 9.01 4.98
C ILE A 43 -1.00 8.20 3.75
N VAL A 44 -1.98 7.60 3.10
CA VAL A 44 -1.70 6.77 1.93
C VAL A 44 -1.08 7.60 0.82
N ASN A 45 -1.61 8.81 0.58
CA ASN A 45 -1.05 9.67 -0.45
C ASN A 45 0.40 10.02 -0.14
N GLN A 46 0.68 10.32 1.12
CA GLN A 46 2.04 10.67 1.50
C GLN A 46 2.96 9.48 1.29
N MET A 47 2.50 8.29 1.61
CA MET A 47 3.32 7.09 1.42
C MET A 47 3.61 6.86 -0.05
N VAL A 48 2.65 7.14 -0.91
CA VAL A 48 2.88 7.02 -2.35
C VAL A 48 3.90 8.05 -2.82
N VAL A 49 3.80 9.27 -2.32
CA VAL A 49 4.73 10.32 -2.70
C VAL A 49 6.14 9.98 -2.27
N GLU A 50 6.27 9.37 -1.10
CA GLU A 50 7.58 9.03 -0.58
C GLU A 50 8.13 7.73 -1.14
N GLY A 51 7.32 7.03 -1.92
CA GLY A 51 7.77 5.78 -2.50
C GLY A 51 7.61 4.58 -1.58
N VAL A 52 6.89 4.75 -0.49
CA VAL A 52 6.65 3.64 0.44
C VAL A 52 5.55 2.74 -0.07
N LEU A 53 4.64 3.30 -0.86
CA LEU A 53 3.58 2.54 -1.48
C LEU A 53 3.57 2.79 -2.98
N GLU A 54 3.12 1.81 -3.74
CA GLU A 54 2.91 1.99 -5.16
C GLU A 54 1.42 2.08 -5.42
N TYR A 55 1.08 2.85 -6.42
CA TYR A 55 -0.31 3.09 -6.77
C TYR A 55 -0.58 2.55 -8.16
N TRP A 56 -1.61 1.74 -8.28
CA TRP A 56 -2.05 1.25 -9.58
C TRP A 56 -3.47 1.69 -9.81
N SER A 57 -3.72 2.08 -11.04
CA SER A 57 -5.08 2.46 -11.45
C SER A 57 -5.53 1.45 -12.50
N SER A 58 -6.65 0.83 -12.23
CA SER A 58 -7.19 -0.16 -13.14
C SER A 58 -8.66 0.18 -13.40
N GLY A 59 -8.92 0.79 -14.54
CA GLY A 59 -10.26 1.25 -14.82
C GLY A 59 -10.67 2.29 -13.80
N SER A 60 -11.78 2.05 -13.13
CA SER A 60 -12.26 2.98 -12.12
C SER A 60 -11.80 2.60 -10.72
N THR A 61 -10.93 1.62 -10.61
CA THR A 61 -10.49 1.13 -9.32
C THR A 61 -9.05 1.54 -9.05
N SER A 62 -8.80 2.02 -7.84
CA SER A 62 -7.45 2.36 -7.41
C SER A 62 -6.95 1.30 -6.46
N MET A 63 -5.73 0.86 -6.66
CA MET A 63 -5.13 -0.15 -5.81
C MET A 63 -3.77 0.31 -5.33
N TYR A 64 -3.34 -0.23 -4.22
CA TYR A 64 -2.08 0.13 -3.60
C TYR A 64 -1.34 -1.12 -3.16
N GLY A 65 -0.03 -1.00 -3.02
CA GLY A 65 0.76 -2.12 -2.55
C GLY A 65 2.16 -1.67 -2.22
N LEU A 66 2.96 -2.61 -1.71
CA LEU A 66 4.35 -2.31 -1.40
C LEU A 66 5.13 -2.16 -2.70
N PRO A 67 6.05 -1.20 -2.76
CA PRO A 67 6.81 -0.96 -3.98
C PRO A 67 7.62 -2.19 -4.35
N GLY A 68 7.63 -2.48 -5.62
CA GLY A 68 8.46 -3.53 -6.12
C GLY A 68 7.88 -4.92 -6.04
N THR A 69 6.79 -5.11 -5.32
CA THR A 69 6.26 -6.47 -5.18
C THR A 69 5.84 -7.05 -6.52
N GLY A 70 5.02 -6.31 -7.25
CA GLY A 70 4.59 -6.78 -8.56
C GLY A 70 5.70 -6.73 -9.56
N LYS A 71 6.45 -5.65 -9.53
CA LYS A 71 7.55 -5.47 -10.46
C LYS A 71 8.70 -6.40 -10.15
N GLN A 72 8.95 -6.58 -8.88
CA GLN A 72 10.06 -7.39 -8.46
C GLN A 72 9.91 -8.82 -8.89
N ALA A 73 8.73 -9.35 -8.73
CA ALA A 73 8.47 -10.71 -9.19
C ALA A 73 8.73 -10.81 -10.68
N HIS A 74 8.41 -9.75 -11.37
CA HIS A 74 8.58 -9.70 -12.80
C HIS A 74 10.04 -9.44 -13.19
N THR A 75 10.60 -8.45 -12.56
CA THR A 75 11.95 -8.01 -12.89
C THR A 75 12.98 -9.03 -12.51
N GLU A 76 12.81 -9.63 -11.37
CA GLU A 76 13.78 -10.59 -10.92
C GLU A 76 13.78 -11.82 -11.75
N GLY A 77 12.66 -12.10 -12.35
CA GLY A 77 12.63 -13.21 -13.25
C GLY A 77 13.55 -12.99 -14.41
N GLU A 78 13.76 -11.75 -14.74
CA GLU A 78 14.63 -11.46 -15.86
C GLU A 78 16.02 -11.12 -15.43
N ASP A 79 16.18 -10.75 -14.22
CA ASP A 79 17.54 -10.53 -13.75
C ASP A 79 18.26 -11.83 -13.52
#